data_9540a2e7077de2640e79b3f7cda0f919
#
_entry.id   9540a2e7077de2640e79b3f7cda0f919
#
_cell.length_a   1.000
_cell.length_b   1.000
_cell.length_c   1.000
_cell.angle_alpha   90.00
_cell.angle_beta   90.00
_cell.angle_gamma   90.00
#
_symmetry.space_group_name_H-M   'P 1'
#
loop_
_entity.id
_entity.type
_entity.pdbx_description
1 polymer ?
#
loop_
_entity_poly.entity_id
_entity_poly.type
_entity_poly.pdbx_seq_one_letter_code
_entity_poly.pdbx_strand_id
1 'polypeptide(L)'
;MADYIFSQTDAQIQAILNKIQPLATTGDMATLGFGYGECTTAGATAAKTVSMTNTVLTPGGIIAVNFQNAFTASNPTLSVNGSAAKPIKLYGNAMPMGKVHANTILVMNYDGTQFNVIAIQSQTAASPTGFVDLALPSGLLWCEHNEGATTPYEHGLYFSWGNVEGHAEGSGYDFSDAVYAQTAGAALTGNIPANNTYDMARHNMGAPCRLPTSGEFVELNNNCDSEWTDEDGVAGRRFTSRINGNSIFFPASGGYNGTSLNNRGSYGYYWSSTWYSETYARYLNFSSTGVYPQNYNSRRYGFTVRAVQ
;
A
#
# COMPACT_ATOMS: atom_id res chain seq x y z
N MET A 1 29.33 -1.99 8.21
CA MET A 1 29.03 -0.56 7.99
C MET A 1 27.59 -0.40 8.38
N ALA A 2 27.31 0.47 9.37
CA ALA A 2 25.95 0.67 9.86
C ALA A 2 25.14 1.38 8.77
N ASP A 3 24.04 0.78 8.34
CA ASP A 3 23.07 1.39 7.44
C ASP A 3 22.43 2.57 8.19
N TYR A 4 22.80 3.78 7.81
CA TYR A 4 22.09 4.97 8.25
C TYR A 4 20.75 5.02 7.54
N ILE A 5 19.71 4.50 8.17
CA ILE A 5 18.33 4.73 7.76
C ILE A 5 17.97 6.13 8.24
N PHE A 6 17.87 7.09 7.32
CA PHE A 6 17.27 8.39 7.62
C PHE A 6 15.75 8.17 7.81
N SER A 7 15.31 8.02 9.04
CA SER A 7 13.91 8.08 9.41
C SER A 7 13.48 9.56 9.51
N GLN A 8 13.27 10.19 8.37
CA GLN A 8 12.67 11.52 8.33
C GLN A 8 11.17 11.34 8.11
N THR A 9 10.35 12.01 8.93
CA THR A 9 8.90 12.05 8.71
C THR A 9 8.58 12.88 7.47
N ASP A 10 7.45 12.63 6.83
CA ASP A 10 7.00 13.42 5.66
C ASP A 10 6.99 14.93 5.93
N ALA A 11 6.62 15.34 7.15
CA ALA A 11 6.66 16.73 7.57
C ALA A 11 8.09 17.30 7.58
N GLN A 12 9.09 16.51 7.98
CA GLN A 12 10.49 16.93 7.98
C GLN A 12 11.05 17.00 6.56
N ILE A 13 10.68 16.03 5.69
CA ILE A 13 11.05 16.04 4.27
C ILE A 13 10.39 17.24 3.58
N GLN A 14 9.11 17.50 3.82
CA GLN A 14 8.41 18.67 3.29
C GLN A 14 9.04 19.99 3.77
N ALA A 15 9.44 20.07 5.04
CA ALA A 15 10.14 21.24 5.58
C ALA A 15 11.49 21.46 4.88
N ILE A 16 12.23 20.42 4.54
CA ILE A 16 13.47 20.49 3.76
C ILE A 16 13.17 20.95 2.33
N LEU A 17 12.19 20.36 1.67
CA LEU A 17 11.79 20.71 0.31
C LEU A 17 11.31 22.15 0.21
N ASN A 18 10.51 22.62 1.18
CA ASN A 18 10.05 24.02 1.25
C ASN A 18 11.19 25.02 1.45
N LYS A 19 12.32 24.57 1.99
CA LYS A 19 13.54 25.39 2.09
C LYS A 19 14.39 25.31 0.84
N ILE A 20 14.48 24.16 0.18
CA ILE A 20 15.25 23.95 -1.04
C ILE A 20 14.60 24.67 -2.23
N GLN A 21 13.29 24.60 -2.36
CA GLN A 21 12.56 25.19 -3.50
C GLN A 21 12.79 26.71 -3.67
N PRO A 22 12.71 27.55 -2.63
CA PRO A 22 13.06 28.96 -2.73
C PRO A 22 14.56 29.21 -2.97
N LEU A 23 15.42 28.38 -2.40
CA LEU A 23 16.88 28.49 -2.51
C LEU A 23 17.37 28.08 -3.92
N ALA A 24 16.72 27.11 -4.56
CA ALA A 24 17.03 26.68 -5.92
C ALA A 24 16.77 27.79 -6.98
N THR A 25 16.04 28.84 -6.61
CA THR A 25 15.81 30.02 -7.46
C THR A 25 16.85 31.11 -7.29
N THR A 26 17.72 31.02 -6.30
CA THR A 26 18.80 31.99 -6.07
C THR A 26 20.14 31.42 -6.61
N GLY A 27 20.93 32.25 -7.31
CA GLY A 27 22.14 31.83 -8.02
C GLY A 27 23.22 31.12 -7.18
N ASP A 28 23.14 31.24 -5.85
CA ASP A 28 24.14 30.65 -4.94
C ASP A 28 24.00 29.11 -4.80
N MET A 29 22.81 28.54 -5.04
CA MET A 29 22.57 27.11 -4.97
C MET A 29 22.99 26.35 -6.22
N ALA A 30 23.08 27.03 -7.36
CA ALA A 30 23.52 26.44 -8.63
C ALA A 30 24.94 25.90 -8.54
N THR A 31 25.82 26.56 -7.80
CA THR A 31 27.21 26.19 -7.60
C THR A 31 27.37 24.99 -6.64
N LEU A 32 26.39 24.70 -5.81
CA LEU A 32 26.37 23.58 -4.86
C LEU A 32 25.70 22.33 -5.43
N GLY A 33 25.18 22.37 -6.67
CA GLY A 33 24.53 21.24 -7.32
C GLY A 33 23.15 20.89 -6.75
N PHE A 34 22.47 21.86 -6.08
CA PHE A 34 21.08 21.70 -5.65
C PHE A 34 20.13 22.15 -6.75
N GLY A 35 19.08 21.41 -7.02
CA GLY A 35 18.08 21.75 -8.01
C GLY A 35 16.71 21.18 -7.72
N TYR A 36 15.68 21.89 -8.21
CA TYR A 36 14.31 21.39 -8.24
C TYR A 36 13.75 21.51 -9.65
N GLY A 37 12.97 20.50 -10.07
CA GLY A 37 12.28 20.53 -11.35
C GLY A 37 11.09 19.59 -11.41
N GLU A 38 10.24 19.80 -12.41
CA GLU A 38 9.08 18.97 -12.68
C GLU A 38 9.30 18.12 -13.93
N CYS A 39 9.08 16.82 -13.80
CA CYS A 39 9.18 15.88 -14.91
C CYS A 39 7.79 15.47 -15.38
N THR A 40 7.41 15.89 -16.57
CA THR A 40 6.13 15.58 -17.22
C THR A 40 6.22 14.37 -18.15
N THR A 41 7.39 13.74 -18.29
CA THR A 41 7.59 12.59 -19.17
C THR A 41 6.62 11.47 -18.84
N ALA A 42 5.96 10.91 -19.86
CA ALA A 42 4.97 9.83 -19.70
C ALA A 42 5.52 8.64 -18.92
N GLY A 43 4.66 7.97 -18.14
CA GLY A 43 5.04 6.86 -17.25
C GLY A 43 5.73 5.70 -17.97
N ALA A 44 5.23 5.32 -19.14
CA ALA A 44 5.75 4.23 -19.96
C ALA A 44 7.12 4.54 -20.64
N THR A 45 7.58 5.78 -20.62
CA THR A 45 8.87 6.18 -21.17
C THR A 45 9.95 6.01 -20.11
N ALA A 46 10.91 5.12 -20.32
CA ALA A 46 12.00 4.88 -19.36
C ALA A 46 12.95 6.09 -19.26
N ALA A 47 13.26 6.75 -20.38
CA ALA A 47 14.11 7.94 -20.41
C ALA A 47 13.30 9.18 -19.97
N LYS A 48 13.45 9.59 -18.72
CA LYS A 48 12.84 10.79 -18.15
C LYS A 48 13.67 12.02 -18.45
N THR A 49 13.02 13.16 -18.65
CA THR A 49 13.68 14.43 -18.86
C THR A 49 13.12 15.50 -17.92
N VAL A 50 14.01 16.34 -17.40
CA VAL A 50 13.63 17.48 -16.57
C VAL A 50 14.48 18.71 -16.91
N SER A 51 13.85 19.87 -16.90
CA SER A 51 14.54 21.15 -16.97
C SER A 51 14.56 21.81 -15.60
N MET A 52 15.70 22.27 -15.16
CA MET A 52 15.92 22.92 -13.87
C MET A 52 16.64 24.24 -14.09
N THR A 53 16.05 25.32 -13.56
CA THR A 53 16.66 26.65 -13.64
C THR A 53 17.90 26.71 -12.73
N ASN A 54 18.98 27.28 -13.23
CA ASN A 54 20.22 27.52 -12.46
C ASN A 54 20.83 26.25 -11.81
N THR A 55 20.62 25.08 -12.39
CA THR A 55 21.17 23.83 -11.84
C THR A 55 22.24 23.27 -12.76
N VAL A 56 23.43 23.03 -12.21
CA VAL A 56 24.53 22.32 -12.85
C VAL A 56 24.72 20.99 -12.13
N LEU A 57 24.64 19.88 -12.87
CA LEU A 57 24.90 18.55 -12.29
C LEU A 57 26.38 18.39 -11.98
N THR A 58 26.70 18.35 -10.69
CA THR A 58 28.06 18.04 -10.21
C THR A 58 28.02 16.76 -9.37
N PRO A 59 29.04 15.90 -9.42
CA PRO A 59 29.12 14.75 -8.51
C PRO A 59 29.05 15.21 -7.04
N GLY A 60 28.19 14.56 -6.26
CA GLY A 60 27.85 14.97 -4.90
C GLY A 60 26.64 15.90 -4.79
N GLY A 61 26.19 16.48 -5.92
CA GLY A 61 25.00 17.35 -5.94
C GLY A 61 23.71 16.61 -5.61
N ILE A 62 22.75 17.36 -5.04
CA ILE A 62 21.42 16.85 -4.67
C ILE A 62 20.37 17.56 -5.50
N ILE A 63 19.49 16.80 -6.14
CA ILE A 63 18.35 17.33 -6.88
C ILE A 63 17.04 16.74 -6.35
N ALA A 64 15.96 17.52 -6.41
CA ALA A 64 14.61 17.08 -6.16
C ALA A 64 13.80 17.18 -7.46
N VAL A 65 13.17 16.09 -7.89
CA VAL A 65 12.37 16.03 -9.10
C VAL A 65 10.96 15.57 -8.76
N ASN A 66 9.97 16.40 -9.08
CA ASN A 66 8.56 16.01 -9.04
C ASN A 66 8.20 15.27 -10.32
N PHE A 67 7.97 13.97 -10.24
CA PHE A 67 7.51 13.15 -11.36
C PHE A 67 5.98 13.17 -11.40
N GLN A 68 5.41 13.91 -12.34
CA GLN A 68 3.95 14.07 -12.49
C GLN A 68 3.25 12.77 -12.96
N ASN A 69 4.00 11.84 -13.54
CA ASN A 69 3.49 10.55 -14.02
C ASN A 69 4.17 9.37 -13.31
N ALA A 70 3.40 8.36 -12.95
CA ALA A 70 3.91 7.12 -12.34
C ALA A 70 4.90 6.41 -13.27
N PHE A 71 5.89 5.70 -12.69
CA PHE A 71 6.83 4.90 -13.48
C PHE A 71 6.21 3.53 -13.82
N THR A 72 5.85 3.36 -15.09
CA THR A 72 5.33 2.09 -15.63
C THR A 72 6.34 1.41 -16.58
N ALA A 73 7.54 1.98 -16.74
CA ALA A 73 8.67 1.39 -17.45
C ALA A 73 9.75 0.91 -16.45
N SER A 74 10.45 -0.16 -16.79
CA SER A 74 11.60 -0.66 -16.04
C SER A 74 12.85 0.17 -16.32
N ASN A 75 13.80 0.13 -15.37
CA ASN A 75 15.12 0.77 -15.49
C ASN A 75 15.07 2.24 -15.92
N PRO A 76 14.35 3.12 -15.22
CA PRO A 76 14.23 4.51 -15.58
C PRO A 76 15.59 5.21 -15.53
N THR A 77 15.77 6.13 -16.47
CA THR A 77 16.92 7.04 -16.53
C THR A 77 16.45 8.49 -16.47
N LEU A 78 17.30 9.40 -16.07
CA LEU A 78 17.01 10.83 -16.00
C LEU A 78 18.06 11.65 -16.76
N SER A 79 17.59 12.55 -17.61
CA SER A 79 18.37 13.63 -18.22
C SER A 79 17.95 14.95 -17.58
N VAL A 80 18.89 15.71 -17.07
CA VAL A 80 18.68 17.03 -16.49
C VAL A 80 19.28 18.07 -17.45
N ASN A 81 18.50 19.06 -17.86
CA ASN A 81 18.93 20.15 -18.74
C ASN A 81 19.61 19.66 -20.04
N GLY A 82 19.11 18.56 -20.63
CA GLY A 82 19.67 17.99 -21.84
C GLY A 82 21.00 17.21 -21.65
N SER A 83 21.40 16.95 -20.40
CA SER A 83 22.55 16.09 -20.13
C SER A 83 22.33 14.64 -20.62
N ALA A 84 23.40 13.86 -20.74
CA ALA A 84 23.29 12.44 -21.01
C ALA A 84 22.43 11.76 -19.91
N ALA A 85 21.43 10.98 -20.32
CA ALA A 85 20.54 10.29 -19.39
C ALA A 85 21.32 9.29 -18.52
N LYS A 86 21.07 9.32 -17.21
CA LYS A 86 21.74 8.48 -16.21
C LYS A 86 20.71 7.63 -15.46
N PRO A 87 21.08 6.40 -15.04
CA PRO A 87 20.15 5.53 -14.29
C PRO A 87 19.65 6.17 -12.99
N ILE A 88 18.36 5.95 -12.67
CA ILE A 88 17.82 6.21 -11.34
C ILE A 88 17.92 4.93 -10.51
N LYS A 89 18.56 4.98 -9.36
CA LYS A 89 18.81 3.84 -8.47
C LYS A 89 18.16 4.03 -7.12
N LEU A 90 17.55 2.96 -6.61
CA LEU A 90 17.02 2.87 -5.26
C LEU A 90 17.85 1.84 -4.48
N TYR A 91 18.52 2.28 -3.42
CA TYR A 91 19.44 1.45 -2.63
C TYR A 91 20.49 0.71 -3.50
N GLY A 92 21.04 1.40 -4.49
CA GLY A 92 22.03 0.83 -5.42
C GLY A 92 21.49 -0.06 -6.54
N ASN A 93 20.21 -0.45 -6.47
CA ASN A 93 19.53 -1.29 -7.46
C ASN A 93 18.78 -0.43 -8.49
N ALA A 94 18.41 -1.05 -9.61
CA ALA A 94 17.50 -0.39 -10.56
C ALA A 94 16.18 -0.01 -9.87
N MET A 95 15.66 1.18 -10.17
CA MET A 95 14.35 1.62 -9.64
C MET A 95 13.26 0.64 -10.11
N PRO A 96 12.52 -0.02 -9.21
CA PRO A 96 11.45 -0.92 -9.59
C PRO A 96 10.32 -0.19 -10.32
N MET A 97 9.70 -0.89 -11.27
CA MET A 97 8.47 -0.42 -11.92
C MET A 97 7.35 -0.29 -10.87
N GLY A 98 6.52 0.76 -10.99
CA GLY A 98 5.42 1.02 -10.05
C GLY A 98 5.84 1.65 -8.71
N LYS A 99 7.15 1.80 -8.45
CA LYS A 99 7.65 2.39 -7.18
C LYS A 99 7.48 3.91 -7.10
N VAL A 100 7.36 4.58 -8.21
CA VAL A 100 7.13 6.03 -8.30
C VAL A 100 5.73 6.25 -8.83
N HIS A 101 4.85 6.78 -7.98
CA HIS A 101 3.48 7.15 -8.35
C HIS A 101 3.43 8.53 -9.00
N ALA A 102 2.29 8.90 -9.56
CA ALA A 102 2.10 10.26 -10.07
C ALA A 102 2.28 11.29 -8.94
N ASN A 103 2.86 12.45 -9.27
CA ASN A 103 3.17 13.53 -8.34
C ASN A 103 4.11 13.14 -7.18
N THR A 104 5.03 12.22 -7.45
CA THR A 104 6.07 11.82 -6.49
C THR A 104 7.32 12.67 -6.66
N ILE A 105 7.81 13.25 -5.57
CA ILE A 105 9.12 13.92 -5.54
C ILE A 105 10.18 12.90 -5.14
N LEU A 106 11.16 12.67 -6.02
CA LEU A 106 12.40 11.97 -5.65
C LEU A 106 13.47 12.99 -5.31
N VAL A 107 14.04 12.87 -4.12
CA VAL A 107 15.27 13.56 -3.76
C VAL A 107 16.42 12.60 -4.05
N MET A 108 17.35 13.03 -4.88
CA MET A 108 18.41 12.18 -5.41
C MET A 108 19.78 12.84 -5.29
N ASN A 109 20.80 12.06 -4.94
CA ASN A 109 22.18 12.44 -5.06
C ASN A 109 22.73 11.98 -6.43
N TYR A 110 23.42 12.85 -7.14
CA TYR A 110 24.14 12.50 -8.36
C TYR A 110 25.59 12.18 -8.05
N ASP A 111 26.07 10.97 -8.36
CA ASP A 111 27.44 10.54 -8.08
C ASP A 111 28.41 10.67 -9.27
N GLY A 112 27.93 11.27 -10.39
CA GLY A 112 28.67 11.38 -11.66
C GLY A 112 28.27 10.30 -12.67
N THR A 113 27.71 9.18 -12.23
CA THR A 113 27.33 8.03 -13.07
C THR A 113 25.86 7.71 -13.03
N GLN A 114 25.19 7.98 -11.91
CA GLN A 114 23.78 7.64 -11.65
C GLN A 114 23.15 8.59 -10.63
N PHE A 115 21.83 8.57 -10.55
CA PHE A 115 21.03 9.26 -9.53
C PHE A 115 20.65 8.25 -8.45
N ASN A 116 21.17 8.42 -7.24
CA ASN A 116 20.85 7.59 -6.09
C ASN A 116 19.71 8.23 -5.29
N VAL A 117 18.56 7.57 -5.20
CA VAL A 117 17.42 8.07 -4.44
C VAL A 117 17.75 8.02 -2.94
N ILE A 118 17.62 9.16 -2.29
CA ILE A 118 17.82 9.34 -0.84
C ILE A 118 16.51 9.60 -0.10
N ALA A 119 15.48 10.11 -0.78
CA ALA A 119 14.12 10.23 -0.23
C ALA A 119 13.09 10.12 -1.36
N ILE A 120 11.95 9.50 -1.03
CA ILE A 120 10.76 9.42 -1.88
C ILE A 120 9.65 10.12 -1.12
N GLN A 121 9.13 11.21 -1.68
CA GLN A 121 7.94 11.87 -1.19
C GLN A 121 6.86 11.74 -2.26
N SER A 122 5.92 10.86 -2.06
CA SER A 122 4.69 10.90 -2.83
C SER A 122 3.94 12.16 -2.42
N GLN A 123 3.80 13.11 -3.35
CA GLN A 123 2.73 14.09 -3.22
C GLN A 123 1.46 13.33 -3.55
N THR A 124 0.89 12.71 -2.58
CA THR A 124 -0.40 12.08 -2.72
C THR A 124 -1.36 13.15 -3.24
N ALA A 125 -1.86 13.00 -4.46
CA ALA A 125 -3.28 13.30 -4.65
C ALA A 125 -3.93 12.69 -3.41
N ALA A 126 -4.60 13.48 -2.58
CA ALA A 126 -5.13 13.03 -1.30
C ALA A 126 -5.67 11.62 -1.50
N SER A 127 -5.13 10.66 -0.76
CA SER A 127 -5.55 9.25 -0.89
C SER A 127 -7.06 9.29 -0.95
N PRO A 128 -7.74 8.63 -1.88
CA PRO A 128 -9.20 8.70 -1.93
C PRO A 128 -9.68 8.54 -0.50
N THR A 129 -10.58 9.40 -0.06
CA THR A 129 -11.02 9.46 1.34
C THR A 129 -11.28 8.03 1.83
N GLY A 130 -10.63 7.61 2.92
CA GLY A 130 -10.76 6.27 3.47
C GLY A 130 -9.74 5.23 2.94
N PHE A 131 -8.69 5.63 2.22
CA PHE A 131 -7.61 4.73 1.77
C PHE A 131 -6.23 5.25 2.15
N VAL A 132 -5.31 4.34 2.43
CA VAL A 132 -3.90 4.60 2.77
C VAL A 132 -3.00 4.10 1.66
N ASP A 133 -2.11 4.97 1.19
CA ASP A 133 -0.97 4.59 0.37
C ASP A 133 0.19 4.16 1.28
N LEU A 134 0.48 2.86 1.27
CA LEU A 134 1.63 2.30 1.97
C LEU A 134 2.88 2.25 1.09
N ALA A 135 2.84 2.81 -0.11
CA ALA A 135 3.90 2.78 -1.12
C ALA A 135 4.44 1.36 -1.38
N LEU A 136 3.57 0.35 -1.34
CA LEU A 136 3.94 -1.04 -1.61
C LEU A 136 4.30 -1.23 -3.09
N PRO A 137 5.07 -2.27 -3.45
CA PRO A 137 5.49 -2.51 -4.84
C PRO A 137 4.34 -2.60 -5.84
N SER A 138 3.18 -3.12 -5.45
CA SER A 138 1.97 -3.18 -6.29
C SER A 138 1.36 -1.82 -6.58
N GLY A 139 1.61 -0.82 -5.73
CA GLY A 139 0.96 0.48 -5.79
C GLY A 139 -0.49 0.49 -5.27
N LEU A 140 -0.93 -0.59 -4.65
CA LEU A 140 -2.28 -0.69 -4.11
C LEU A 140 -2.48 0.26 -2.93
N LEU A 141 -3.65 0.87 -2.91
CA LEU A 141 -4.16 1.59 -1.77
C LEU A 141 -5.00 0.64 -0.90
N TRP A 142 -4.83 0.71 0.41
CA TRP A 142 -5.54 -0.12 1.38
C TRP A 142 -6.63 0.70 2.06
N CYS A 143 -7.85 0.19 2.13
CA CYS A 143 -8.92 0.85 2.89
C CYS A 143 -8.52 1.03 4.36
N GLU A 144 -8.76 2.20 4.94
CA GLU A 144 -8.42 2.50 6.34
C GLU A 144 -9.19 1.65 7.34
N HIS A 145 -10.39 1.21 7.00
CA HIS A 145 -11.29 0.47 7.88
C HIS A 145 -11.82 -0.82 7.23
N ASN A 146 -12.35 -1.71 8.04
CA ASN A 146 -13.01 -2.92 7.58
C ASN A 146 -14.29 -2.61 6.82
N GLU A 147 -14.72 -3.51 5.95
CA GLU A 147 -16.01 -3.40 5.26
C GLU A 147 -17.16 -3.30 6.27
N GLY A 148 -18.01 -2.28 6.09
CA GLY A 148 -19.11 -1.96 7.00
C GLY A 148 -18.72 -1.20 8.28
N ALA A 149 -17.43 -0.83 8.43
CA ALA A 149 -16.95 0.05 9.48
C ALA A 149 -16.83 1.50 8.97
N THR A 150 -16.77 2.45 9.89
CA THR A 150 -16.59 3.89 9.62
C THR A 150 -15.30 4.44 10.21
N THR A 151 -14.66 3.67 11.08
CA THR A 151 -13.38 4.00 11.70
C THR A 151 -12.37 2.85 11.57
N PRO A 152 -11.06 3.11 11.67
CA PRO A 152 -10.04 2.06 11.55
C PRO A 152 -10.13 0.95 12.60
N TYR A 153 -10.69 1.22 13.77
CA TYR A 153 -10.75 0.29 14.91
C TYR A 153 -12.08 -0.46 15.03
N GLU A 154 -13.09 -0.12 14.25
CA GLU A 154 -14.34 -0.90 14.21
C GLU A 154 -14.11 -2.25 13.51
N HIS A 155 -14.79 -3.29 14.03
CA HIS A 155 -14.64 -4.66 13.50
C HIS A 155 -15.29 -4.85 12.14
N GLY A 156 -16.31 -4.03 11.80
CA GLY A 156 -17.04 -4.12 10.54
C GLY A 156 -17.96 -5.34 10.46
N LEU A 157 -18.22 -5.75 9.22
CA LEU A 157 -19.09 -6.88 8.93
C LEU A 157 -18.27 -8.18 8.76
N TYR A 158 -18.96 -9.31 8.96
CA TYR A 158 -18.43 -10.65 8.76
C TYR A 158 -19.09 -11.28 7.54
N PHE A 159 -18.30 -11.96 6.73
CA PHE A 159 -18.70 -12.53 5.44
C PHE A 159 -18.27 -13.99 5.36
N SER A 160 -19.10 -14.86 4.81
CA SER A 160 -18.64 -16.13 4.24
C SER A 160 -17.94 -15.84 2.91
N TRP A 161 -16.95 -16.65 2.55
CA TRP A 161 -16.13 -16.41 1.37
C TRP A 161 -16.94 -16.46 0.06
N GLY A 162 -16.90 -15.36 -0.70
CA GLY A 162 -17.67 -15.20 -1.95
C GLY A 162 -19.16 -14.90 -1.76
N ASN A 163 -19.62 -14.68 -0.52
CA ASN A 163 -20.95 -14.14 -0.23
C ASN A 163 -20.85 -12.64 0.02
N VAL A 164 -21.53 -11.84 -0.80
CA VAL A 164 -21.46 -10.37 -0.75
C VAL A 164 -22.30 -9.76 0.37
N GLU A 165 -23.18 -10.54 0.99
CA GLU A 165 -23.96 -10.12 2.15
C GLU A 165 -23.09 -10.20 3.41
N GLY A 166 -22.85 -9.06 4.03
CA GLY A 166 -22.15 -8.95 5.30
C GLY A 166 -23.10 -8.91 6.48
N HIS A 167 -22.69 -9.49 7.61
CA HIS A 167 -23.49 -9.61 8.80
C HIS A 167 -22.79 -8.95 9.99
N ALA A 168 -23.50 -8.05 10.66
CA ALA A 168 -23.00 -7.40 11.86
C ALA A 168 -22.89 -8.39 13.03
N GLU A 169 -22.05 -8.05 13.98
CA GLU A 169 -21.99 -8.76 15.26
C GLU A 169 -23.38 -8.79 15.92
N GLY A 170 -23.75 -9.94 16.46
CA GLY A 170 -25.05 -10.13 17.11
C GLY A 170 -26.25 -10.20 16.17
N SER A 171 -26.04 -10.23 14.85
CA SER A 171 -27.14 -10.36 13.87
C SER A 171 -27.90 -11.69 13.95
N GLY A 172 -27.33 -12.70 14.62
CA GLY A 172 -27.89 -14.04 14.69
C GLY A 172 -27.70 -14.87 13.41
N TYR A 173 -26.96 -14.36 12.42
CA TYR A 173 -26.67 -15.11 11.21
C TYR A 173 -25.83 -16.36 11.50
N ASP A 174 -26.19 -17.47 10.84
CA ASP A 174 -25.55 -18.76 11.02
C ASP A 174 -24.53 -19.04 9.89
N PHE A 175 -23.24 -18.95 10.23
CA PHE A 175 -22.13 -19.29 9.34
C PHE A 175 -21.90 -20.81 9.29
N SER A 176 -22.94 -21.60 9.03
CA SER A 176 -22.88 -23.06 8.89
C SER A 176 -22.74 -23.51 7.44
N ASP A 177 -22.36 -24.77 7.22
CA ASP A 177 -22.28 -25.36 5.89
C ASP A 177 -23.63 -25.35 5.15
N ALA A 178 -24.73 -25.56 5.88
CA ALA A 178 -26.08 -25.57 5.29
C ALA A 178 -26.49 -24.18 4.78
N VAL A 179 -26.16 -23.13 5.48
CA VAL A 179 -26.44 -21.75 5.05
C VAL A 179 -25.49 -21.34 3.94
N TYR A 180 -24.17 -21.64 4.08
CA TYR A 180 -23.20 -21.30 3.05
C TYR A 180 -23.51 -21.97 1.70
N ALA A 181 -23.98 -23.22 1.69
CA ALA A 181 -24.36 -23.94 0.47
C ALA A 181 -25.44 -23.21 -0.39
N GLN A 182 -26.17 -22.27 0.22
CA GLN A 182 -27.20 -21.47 -0.46
C GLN A 182 -26.67 -20.15 -1.01
N THR A 183 -25.40 -19.81 -0.74
CA THR A 183 -24.78 -18.57 -1.24
C THR A 183 -24.16 -18.75 -2.61
N ALA A 184 -24.00 -17.63 -3.35
CA ALA A 184 -23.29 -17.64 -4.62
C ALA A 184 -21.84 -18.12 -4.48
N GLY A 185 -21.21 -17.81 -3.33
CA GLY A 185 -19.84 -18.23 -3.04
C GLY A 185 -19.63 -19.74 -3.06
N ALA A 186 -20.63 -20.54 -2.68
CA ALA A 186 -20.53 -21.99 -2.66
C ALA A 186 -20.22 -22.60 -4.04
N ALA A 187 -20.69 -21.95 -5.11
CA ALA A 187 -20.49 -22.43 -6.50
C ALA A 187 -19.10 -22.10 -7.09
N LEU A 188 -18.28 -21.29 -6.39
CA LEU A 188 -16.96 -20.91 -6.91
C LEU A 188 -15.99 -22.10 -6.92
N THR A 189 -15.29 -22.28 -8.05
CA THR A 189 -14.27 -23.30 -8.27
C THR A 189 -12.87 -22.69 -8.53
N GLY A 190 -12.68 -21.43 -8.19
CA GLY A 190 -11.44 -20.68 -8.38
C GLY A 190 -11.42 -19.40 -7.55
N ASN A 191 -10.47 -18.52 -7.81
CA ASN A 191 -10.38 -17.22 -7.12
C ASN A 191 -11.66 -16.39 -7.32
N ILE A 192 -11.97 -15.57 -6.30
CA ILE A 192 -13.06 -14.59 -6.44
C ILE A 192 -12.67 -13.58 -7.53
N PRO A 193 -13.47 -13.44 -8.61
CA PRO A 193 -13.25 -12.38 -9.58
C PRO A 193 -13.67 -11.03 -8.99
N ALA A 194 -12.99 -9.96 -9.38
CA ALA A 194 -13.31 -8.60 -8.94
C ALA A 194 -14.63 -8.11 -9.59
N ASN A 195 -15.76 -8.61 -9.13
CA ASN A 195 -17.12 -8.29 -9.62
C ASN A 195 -18.13 -8.19 -8.47
N ASN A 196 -19.32 -7.71 -8.76
CA ASN A 196 -20.37 -7.48 -7.76
C ASN A 196 -21.10 -8.77 -7.31
N THR A 197 -20.79 -9.93 -7.87
CA THR A 197 -21.48 -11.19 -7.54
C THR A 197 -20.83 -11.94 -6.41
N TYR A 198 -19.48 -11.88 -6.32
CA TYR A 198 -18.70 -12.69 -5.38
C TYR A 198 -17.71 -11.88 -4.54
N ASP A 199 -17.31 -10.72 -5.02
CA ASP A 199 -16.33 -9.86 -4.32
C ASP A 199 -17.08 -8.89 -3.40
N MET A 200 -16.97 -9.12 -2.08
CA MET A 200 -17.65 -8.38 -1.04
C MET A 200 -17.27 -6.88 -1.09
N ALA A 201 -15.98 -6.58 -1.27
CA ALA A 201 -15.52 -5.20 -1.36
C ALA A 201 -16.03 -4.51 -2.64
N ARG A 202 -16.00 -5.19 -3.78
CA ARG A 202 -16.54 -4.67 -5.04
C ARG A 202 -18.03 -4.43 -4.95
N HIS A 203 -18.78 -5.34 -4.33
CA HIS A 203 -20.23 -5.23 -4.21
C HIS A 203 -20.63 -4.01 -3.38
N ASN A 204 -19.99 -3.82 -2.23
CA ASN A 204 -20.41 -2.83 -1.25
C ASN A 204 -19.79 -1.45 -1.47
N MET A 205 -18.55 -1.38 -1.93
CA MET A 205 -17.80 -0.14 -2.13
C MET A 205 -17.76 0.32 -3.60
N GLY A 206 -18.10 -0.56 -4.55
CA GLY A 206 -18.02 -0.26 -5.99
C GLY A 206 -16.62 -0.33 -6.57
N ALA A 207 -16.50 -0.02 -7.87
CA ALA A 207 -15.22 0.04 -8.57
C ALA A 207 -14.43 1.30 -8.14
N PRO A 208 -13.07 1.21 -8.01
CA PRO A 208 -12.19 0.08 -8.31
C PRO A 208 -11.96 -0.91 -7.15
N CYS A 209 -12.66 -0.75 -6.02
CA CYS A 209 -12.45 -1.56 -4.82
C CYS A 209 -12.63 -3.06 -5.08
N ARG A 210 -11.84 -3.88 -4.41
CA ARG A 210 -11.90 -5.34 -4.47
C ARG A 210 -11.28 -5.98 -3.23
N LEU A 211 -11.48 -7.28 -3.08
CA LEU A 211 -10.72 -8.08 -2.12
C LEU A 211 -9.24 -8.13 -2.49
N PRO A 212 -8.32 -8.05 -1.52
CA PRO A 212 -6.93 -8.38 -1.76
C PRO A 212 -6.75 -9.87 -2.06
N THR A 213 -5.74 -10.19 -2.85
CA THR A 213 -5.24 -11.56 -2.98
C THR A 213 -4.41 -11.96 -1.76
N SER A 214 -4.17 -13.26 -1.56
CA SER A 214 -3.23 -13.69 -0.51
C SER A 214 -1.79 -13.25 -0.79
N GLY A 215 -1.42 -13.05 -2.07
CA GLY A 215 -0.12 -12.50 -2.45
C GLY A 215 0.05 -11.04 -2.01
N GLU A 216 -1.00 -10.24 -2.07
CA GLU A 216 -1.01 -8.84 -1.60
C GLU A 216 -0.93 -8.74 -0.07
N PHE A 217 -1.51 -9.69 0.67
CA PHE A 217 -1.24 -9.80 2.11
C PHE A 217 0.21 -10.20 2.42
N VAL A 218 0.84 -11.04 1.58
CA VAL A 218 2.29 -11.32 1.68
C VAL A 218 3.11 -10.06 1.42
N GLU A 219 2.74 -9.30 0.40
CA GLU A 219 3.40 -8.03 0.08
C GLU A 219 3.29 -7.04 1.25
N LEU A 220 2.10 -6.86 1.82
CA LEU A 220 1.87 -6.03 3.02
C LEU A 220 2.80 -6.47 4.16
N ASN A 221 2.82 -7.76 4.50
CA ASN A 221 3.64 -8.28 5.59
C ASN A 221 5.15 -8.14 5.33
N ASN A 222 5.59 -8.28 4.08
CA ASN A 222 7.01 -8.22 3.72
C ASN A 222 7.57 -6.78 3.64
N ASN A 223 6.71 -5.78 3.42
CA ASN A 223 7.14 -4.38 3.21
C ASN A 223 6.77 -3.44 4.36
N CYS A 224 6.07 -3.93 5.37
CA CYS A 224 5.73 -3.18 6.57
C CYS A 224 6.36 -3.80 7.82
N ASP A 225 6.66 -2.97 8.79
CA ASP A 225 6.84 -3.41 10.16
C ASP A 225 5.46 -3.65 10.76
N SER A 226 5.29 -4.74 11.51
CA SER A 226 4.00 -5.06 12.11
C SER A 226 4.10 -5.15 13.61
N GLU A 227 3.23 -4.45 14.30
CA GLU A 227 3.17 -4.35 15.76
C GLU A 227 1.79 -4.75 16.27
N TRP A 228 1.76 -5.58 17.33
CA TRP A 228 0.53 -5.79 18.10
C TRP A 228 0.31 -4.62 19.04
N THR A 229 -0.82 -3.96 18.91
CA THR A 229 -1.12 -2.75 19.67
C THR A 229 -2.61 -2.64 19.96
N ASP A 230 -2.98 -1.63 20.74
CA ASP A 230 -4.35 -1.21 21.00
C ASP A 230 -4.58 0.17 20.39
N GLU A 231 -5.66 0.33 19.65
CA GLU A 231 -6.11 1.61 19.13
C GLU A 231 -7.56 1.84 19.53
N ASP A 232 -7.79 2.92 20.25
CA ASP A 232 -9.12 3.31 20.79
C ASP A 232 -9.78 2.18 21.63
N GLY A 233 -8.98 1.44 22.40
CA GLY A 233 -9.45 0.32 23.22
C GLY A 233 -9.69 -0.99 22.45
N VAL A 234 -9.28 -1.06 21.19
CA VAL A 234 -9.41 -2.24 20.32
C VAL A 234 -8.05 -2.83 20.02
N ALA A 235 -7.81 -4.06 20.49
CA ALA A 235 -6.60 -4.79 20.18
C ALA A 235 -6.53 -5.17 18.70
N GLY A 236 -5.33 -5.10 18.13
CA GLY A 236 -5.14 -5.42 16.72
C GLY A 236 -3.67 -5.37 16.32
N ARG A 237 -3.45 -5.26 15.03
CA ARG A 237 -2.11 -5.15 14.49
C ARG A 237 -1.99 -3.95 13.58
N ARG A 238 -1.00 -3.07 13.86
CA ARG A 238 -0.61 -1.97 12.99
C ARG A 238 0.47 -2.46 12.03
N PHE A 239 0.31 -2.16 10.75
CA PHE A 239 1.32 -2.34 9.71
C PHE A 239 1.83 -0.97 9.29
N THR A 240 3.12 -0.70 9.50
CA THR A 240 3.76 0.57 9.15
C THR A 240 4.70 0.35 7.98
N SER A 241 4.48 1.04 6.88
CA SER A 241 5.31 0.96 5.68
C SER A 241 6.74 1.36 5.98
N ARG A 242 7.70 0.50 5.60
CA ARG A 242 9.13 0.81 5.66
C ARG A 242 9.57 1.82 4.61
N ILE A 243 8.68 2.24 3.73
CA ILE A 243 8.99 3.08 2.56
C ILE A 243 8.60 4.53 2.82
N ASN A 244 7.34 4.76 3.23
CA ASN A 244 6.83 6.12 3.42
C ASN A 244 6.40 6.41 4.87
N GLY A 245 6.44 5.43 5.77
CA GLY A 245 6.07 5.59 7.18
C GLY A 245 4.55 5.60 7.43
N ASN A 246 3.73 5.56 6.39
CA ASN A 246 2.28 5.48 6.55
C ASN A 246 1.89 4.14 7.18
N SER A 247 0.83 4.13 7.97
CA SER A 247 0.40 2.94 8.68
C SER A 247 -1.09 2.66 8.51
N ILE A 248 -1.45 1.39 8.68
CA ILE A 248 -2.83 0.92 8.68
C ILE A 248 -3.03 -0.03 9.85
N PHE A 249 -4.17 0.12 10.53
CA PHE A 249 -4.55 -0.73 11.65
C PHE A 249 -5.57 -1.79 11.22
N PHE A 250 -5.33 -3.02 11.64
CA PHE A 250 -6.23 -4.16 11.46
C PHE A 250 -6.72 -4.64 12.82
N PRO A 251 -8.02 -4.42 13.17
CA PRO A 251 -8.60 -4.94 14.41
C PRO A 251 -8.50 -6.46 14.52
N ALA A 252 -8.29 -6.95 15.73
CA ALA A 252 -8.41 -8.38 16.05
C ALA A 252 -9.89 -8.76 16.14
N SER A 253 -10.56 -8.78 15.01
CA SER A 253 -12.02 -8.92 14.90
C SER A 253 -12.54 -10.31 15.25
N GLY A 254 -11.63 -11.33 15.38
CA GLY A 254 -12.05 -12.72 15.51
C GLY A 254 -12.81 -13.22 14.27
N GLY A 255 -13.64 -14.25 14.43
CA GLY A 255 -14.42 -14.80 13.34
C GLY A 255 -15.54 -15.71 13.82
N TYR A 256 -16.57 -15.83 13.01
CA TYR A 256 -17.72 -16.68 13.28
C TYR A 256 -17.51 -18.11 12.77
N ASN A 257 -17.95 -19.06 13.61
CA ASN A 257 -18.17 -20.46 13.27
C ASN A 257 -19.59 -20.84 13.72
N GLY A 258 -20.49 -21.05 12.78
CA GLY A 258 -21.92 -21.10 13.07
C GLY A 258 -22.38 -19.73 13.61
N THR A 259 -23.06 -19.73 14.73
CA THR A 259 -23.52 -18.49 15.41
C THR A 259 -22.54 -17.95 16.45
N SER A 260 -21.40 -18.62 16.65
CA SER A 260 -20.43 -18.28 17.70
C SER A 260 -19.31 -17.41 17.17
N LEU A 261 -19.13 -16.22 17.73
CA LEU A 261 -17.96 -15.35 17.51
C LEU A 261 -16.82 -15.81 18.41
N ASN A 262 -15.69 -16.18 17.79
CA ASN A 262 -14.51 -16.69 18.47
C ASN A 262 -13.32 -15.76 18.31
N ASN A 263 -12.44 -15.75 19.32
CA ASN A 263 -11.11 -15.12 19.27
C ASN A 263 -11.09 -13.60 19.03
N ARG A 264 -12.21 -12.90 19.20
CA ARG A 264 -12.25 -11.43 19.17
C ARG A 264 -11.30 -10.86 20.21
N GLY A 265 -10.58 -9.81 19.86
CA GLY A 265 -9.55 -9.19 20.70
C GLY A 265 -8.23 -9.98 20.80
N SER A 266 -8.15 -11.17 20.17
CA SER A 266 -6.94 -12.02 20.22
C SER A 266 -6.41 -12.38 18.84
N TYR A 267 -7.27 -12.51 17.84
CA TYR A 267 -6.90 -12.85 16.46
C TYR A 267 -7.64 -11.97 15.44
N GLY A 268 -6.93 -11.61 14.36
CA GLY A 268 -7.53 -11.08 13.14
C GLY A 268 -7.62 -12.14 12.06
N TYR A 269 -8.79 -12.22 11.42
CA TYR A 269 -9.07 -13.12 10.29
C TYR A 269 -9.68 -12.30 9.16
N TYR A 270 -8.97 -12.19 8.02
CA TYR A 270 -9.34 -11.34 6.90
C TYR A 270 -9.33 -12.13 5.60
N TRP A 271 -10.48 -12.27 4.97
CA TRP A 271 -10.58 -12.99 3.70
C TRP A 271 -9.71 -12.36 2.61
N SER A 272 -9.10 -13.22 1.81
CA SER A 272 -8.55 -12.85 0.50
C SER A 272 -9.44 -13.36 -0.62
N SER A 273 -9.22 -12.86 -1.84
CA SER A 273 -9.89 -13.39 -3.04
C SER A 273 -9.34 -14.74 -3.49
N THR A 274 -8.27 -15.26 -2.84
CA THR A 274 -7.55 -16.44 -3.31
C THR A 274 -8.20 -17.72 -2.83
N TRP A 275 -8.59 -18.53 -3.80
CA TRP A 275 -9.11 -19.88 -3.60
C TRP A 275 -8.02 -20.83 -3.10
N TYR A 276 -8.37 -21.80 -2.30
CA TYR A 276 -7.46 -22.88 -1.89
C TYR A 276 -7.96 -24.25 -2.31
N SER A 277 -9.23 -24.56 -2.04
CA SER A 277 -9.89 -25.79 -2.43
C SER A 277 -11.42 -25.62 -2.48
N GLU A 278 -12.15 -26.65 -2.85
CA GLU A 278 -13.62 -26.61 -2.88
C GLU A 278 -14.24 -26.19 -1.54
N THR A 279 -13.60 -26.49 -0.42
CA THR A 279 -14.12 -26.19 0.92
C THR A 279 -13.34 -25.12 1.66
N TYR A 280 -12.14 -24.72 1.19
CA TYR A 280 -11.26 -23.80 1.86
C TYR A 280 -10.87 -22.63 0.98
N ALA A 281 -10.64 -21.45 1.61
CA ALA A 281 -10.08 -20.26 0.98
C ALA A 281 -8.94 -19.68 1.81
N ARG A 282 -8.08 -18.89 1.17
CA ARG A 282 -6.96 -18.23 1.85
C ARG A 282 -7.41 -16.95 2.54
N TYR A 283 -6.76 -16.67 3.66
CA TYR A 283 -6.99 -15.49 4.47
C TYR A 283 -5.71 -15.04 5.19
N LEU A 284 -5.66 -13.78 5.57
CA LEU A 284 -4.69 -13.26 6.52
C LEU A 284 -5.12 -13.66 7.93
N ASN A 285 -4.22 -14.30 8.67
CA ASN A 285 -4.34 -14.54 10.10
C ASN A 285 -3.26 -13.77 10.85
N PHE A 286 -3.60 -13.18 11.97
CA PHE A 286 -2.62 -12.65 12.92
C PHE A 286 -3.10 -12.73 14.37
N SER A 287 -2.13 -12.69 15.28
CA SER A 287 -2.31 -12.59 16.73
C SER A 287 -1.19 -11.72 17.32
N SER A 288 -1.09 -11.64 18.64
CA SER A 288 0.04 -10.99 19.31
C SER A 288 1.38 -11.65 19.00
N THR A 289 1.40 -12.92 18.59
CA THR A 289 2.62 -13.70 18.37
C THR A 289 3.12 -13.73 16.93
N GLY A 290 2.28 -13.38 15.94
CA GLY A 290 2.72 -13.41 14.54
C GLY A 290 1.66 -13.08 13.51
N VAL A 291 2.09 -13.04 12.25
CA VAL A 291 1.29 -12.78 11.05
C VAL A 291 1.46 -13.92 10.07
N TYR A 292 0.35 -14.46 9.59
CA TYR A 292 0.27 -15.59 8.65
C TYR A 292 -0.58 -15.17 7.44
N PRO A 293 0.02 -14.55 6.39
CA PRO A 293 -0.73 -13.90 5.32
C PRO A 293 -1.35 -14.87 4.31
N GLN A 294 -1.02 -16.16 4.37
CA GLN A 294 -1.50 -17.19 3.44
C GLN A 294 -2.13 -18.39 4.15
N ASN A 295 -2.70 -18.20 5.31
CA ASN A 295 -3.43 -19.26 6.00
C ASN A 295 -4.69 -19.65 5.21
N TYR A 296 -5.34 -20.75 5.54
CA TYR A 296 -6.58 -21.20 4.89
C TYR A 296 -7.58 -21.73 5.92
N ASN A 297 -8.86 -21.51 5.64
CA ASN A 297 -9.95 -22.00 6.49
C ASN A 297 -11.21 -22.27 5.68
N SER A 298 -12.19 -22.93 6.29
CA SER A 298 -13.47 -23.23 5.67
C SER A 298 -14.17 -21.96 5.19
N ARG A 299 -14.58 -21.99 3.92
CA ARG A 299 -15.22 -20.87 3.20
C ARG A 299 -16.51 -20.37 3.85
N ARG A 300 -17.16 -21.21 4.65
CA ARG A 300 -18.37 -20.86 5.39
C ARG A 300 -18.15 -19.91 6.56
N TYR A 301 -16.93 -19.87 7.11
CA TYR A 301 -16.67 -19.04 8.29
C TYR A 301 -16.89 -17.55 8.01
N GLY A 302 -17.38 -16.85 9.02
CA GLY A 302 -17.57 -15.41 8.96
C GLY A 302 -16.28 -14.68 9.34
N PHE A 303 -15.53 -14.17 8.36
CA PHE A 303 -14.34 -13.34 8.58
C PHE A 303 -14.57 -11.93 8.03
N THR A 304 -13.78 -10.99 8.51
CA THR A 304 -13.86 -9.60 8.05
C THR A 304 -13.17 -9.41 6.69
N VAL A 305 -13.40 -8.26 6.08
CA VAL A 305 -12.85 -7.87 4.80
C VAL A 305 -12.17 -6.51 4.93
N ARG A 306 -10.98 -6.41 4.34
CA ARG A 306 -10.27 -5.16 4.15
C ARG A 306 -10.05 -4.96 2.65
N ALA A 307 -10.67 -3.92 2.09
CA ALA A 307 -10.61 -3.66 0.65
C ALA A 307 -9.26 -3.06 0.22
N VAL A 308 -8.94 -3.26 -1.07
CA VAL A 308 -7.86 -2.57 -1.79
C VAL A 308 -8.39 -1.97 -3.09
N GLN A 309 -7.69 -0.97 -3.64
CA GLN A 309 -7.95 -0.40 -4.97
C GLN A 309 -6.66 -0.03 -5.70
#